data_0c87b4d781dbfc6960c3c79ab4bfd08c
#
_entry.id   0c87b4d781dbfc6960c3c79ab4bfd08c
#
_cell.length_a   1.000
_cell.length_b   1.000
_cell.length_c   1.000
_cell.angle_alpha   90.00
_cell.angle_beta   90.00
_cell.angle_gamma   90.00
#
_symmetry.space_group_name_H-M   'P 1'
#
loop_
_entity.id
_entity.type
_entity.pdbx_description
1 polymer ?
#
loop_
_entity_poly.entity_id
_entity_poly.type
_entity_poly.pdbx_seq_one_letter_code
_entity_poly.pdbx_strand_id
1 'polypeptide(L)'
;MVINNRITVLVCIFSSLVVILLSTPNIQGIVHSESSEEFKTYENPLYGINIKYPSDWRYYEKNGPENFSPDRIFQVSFLSPSNKVLSDMVFVWFNIEKIKDSLSLDDRRNILLKNLNNSSVDVKVQSTKLSGMNAYMIDYTNNAVELQRNIGIEAIRNGLVYSLDFTAQPDTLEQNMNSIETMIKSMNISSIA
;
A
#
# COMPACT_ATOMS: atom_id res chain seq x y z
N MET A 1 -47.18 63.43 -34.20
CA MET A 1 -46.29 62.83 -35.18
C MET A 1 -45.20 62.04 -34.47
N VAL A 2 -45.40 60.73 -34.39
CA VAL A 2 -44.54 59.83 -33.60
C VAL A 2 -43.51 59.28 -34.55
N ILE A 3 -42.23 59.59 -34.34
CA ILE A 3 -41.13 59.06 -35.15
C ILE A 3 -40.45 57.95 -34.33
N ASN A 4 -40.38 56.78 -34.94
CA ASN A 4 -39.94 55.51 -34.40
C ASN A 4 -38.46 55.52 -33.94
N ASN A 5 -38.25 55.27 -32.66
CA ASN A 5 -36.95 55.10 -32.03
C ASN A 5 -36.47 53.63 -32.02
N ARG A 6 -36.67 52.87 -33.09
CA ARG A 6 -36.35 51.43 -33.11
C ARG A 6 -35.12 51.03 -33.98
N ILE A 7 -34.42 51.99 -34.59
CA ILE A 7 -33.30 51.65 -35.50
C ILE A 7 -31.93 51.92 -34.89
N THR A 8 -31.84 52.67 -33.80
CA THR A 8 -30.52 53.08 -33.23
C THR A 8 -29.92 52.04 -32.21
N VAL A 9 -30.69 51.03 -31.80
CA VAL A 9 -30.20 50.01 -30.80
C VAL A 9 -29.53 48.78 -31.45
N LEU A 10 -29.67 48.63 -32.80
CA LEU A 10 -29.19 47.39 -33.43
C LEU A 10 -27.75 47.48 -33.99
N VAL A 11 -27.09 48.63 -33.93
CA VAL A 11 -25.74 48.83 -34.49
C VAL A 11 -24.63 48.76 -33.43
N CYS A 12 -24.98 48.86 -32.12
CA CYS A 12 -23.98 48.81 -31.04
C CYS A 12 -23.69 47.41 -30.50
N ILE A 13 -24.41 46.37 -30.93
CA ILE A 13 -24.21 44.98 -30.37
C ILE A 13 -23.18 44.17 -31.19
N PHE A 14 -22.81 44.63 -32.41
CA PHE A 14 -21.86 43.86 -33.24
C PHE A 14 -20.40 44.27 -33.13
N SER A 15 -20.05 45.32 -32.39
CA SER A 15 -18.63 45.75 -32.26
C SER A 15 -17.92 45.27 -30.97
N SER A 16 -18.62 44.59 -30.09
CA SER A 16 -18.01 44.10 -28.84
C SER A 16 -17.66 42.61 -28.80
N LEU A 17 -17.86 41.90 -29.95
CA LEU A 17 -17.65 40.43 -29.99
C LEU A 17 -16.33 39.99 -30.66
N VAL A 18 -15.43 40.92 -30.98
CA VAL A 18 -14.18 40.57 -31.74
C VAL A 18 -12.90 40.70 -30.91
N VAL A 19 -12.97 41.12 -29.62
CA VAL A 19 -11.73 41.36 -28.81
C VAL A 19 -11.48 40.29 -27.75
N ILE A 20 -12.27 39.22 -27.63
CA ILE A 20 -12.06 38.18 -26.58
C ILE A 20 -11.37 36.92 -27.10
N LEU A 21 -10.74 36.94 -28.26
CA LEU A 21 -10.12 35.73 -28.85
C LEU A 21 -8.58 35.72 -28.84
N LEU A 22 -7.89 36.58 -28.09
CA LEU A 22 -6.42 36.61 -28.12
C LEU A 22 -5.73 36.59 -26.75
N SER A 23 -6.36 36.08 -25.71
CA SER A 23 -5.65 35.78 -24.45
C SER A 23 -6.09 34.43 -23.89
N THR A 24 -5.81 33.36 -24.64
CA THR A 24 -5.70 32.05 -23.99
C THR A 24 -4.40 32.07 -23.19
N PRO A 25 -4.44 31.97 -21.84
CA PRO A 25 -3.22 31.67 -21.11
C PRO A 25 -2.74 30.33 -21.63
N ASN A 26 -1.51 30.32 -22.10
CA ASN A 26 -0.80 29.09 -22.45
C ASN A 26 -0.63 28.31 -21.14
N ILE A 27 -1.66 27.54 -20.76
CA ILE A 27 -1.53 26.56 -19.69
C ILE A 27 -0.66 25.48 -20.31
N GLN A 28 0.65 25.68 -20.20
CA GLN A 28 1.57 24.57 -20.27
C GLN A 28 1.19 23.68 -19.08
N GLY A 29 0.31 22.69 -19.35
CA GLY A 29 0.07 21.62 -18.43
C GLY A 29 1.43 21.04 -18.09
N ILE A 30 1.83 21.18 -16.85
CA ILE A 30 2.89 20.37 -16.29
C ILE A 30 2.34 18.96 -16.43
N VAL A 31 2.73 18.29 -17.49
CA VAL A 31 2.59 16.85 -17.60
C VAL A 31 3.53 16.32 -16.51
N HIS A 32 3.00 16.09 -15.31
CA HIS A 32 3.63 15.16 -14.40
C HIS A 32 3.65 13.85 -15.19
N SER A 33 4.81 13.53 -15.74
CA SER A 33 5.14 12.17 -16.11
C SER A 33 5.04 11.39 -14.80
N GLU A 34 3.88 10.76 -14.55
CA GLU A 34 3.84 9.63 -13.65
C GLU A 34 4.85 8.64 -14.24
N SER A 35 6.01 8.57 -13.62
CA SER A 35 6.93 7.47 -13.88
C SER A 35 6.13 6.22 -13.46
N SER A 36 5.66 5.45 -14.43
CA SER A 36 4.99 4.19 -14.14
C SER A 36 6.01 3.34 -13.40
N GLU A 37 5.78 3.15 -12.11
CA GLU A 37 6.61 2.30 -11.29
C GLU A 37 6.62 0.90 -11.92
N GLU A 38 7.80 0.41 -12.27
CA GLU A 38 7.96 -0.90 -12.88
C GLU A 38 7.94 -1.96 -11.79
N PHE A 39 7.18 -3.04 -12.00
CA PHE A 39 7.05 -4.14 -11.06
C PHE A 39 7.63 -5.43 -11.63
N LYS A 40 8.32 -6.18 -10.76
CA LYS A 40 8.72 -7.58 -10.98
C LYS A 40 7.79 -8.50 -10.20
N THR A 41 7.77 -9.77 -10.59
CA THR A 41 7.03 -10.80 -9.86
C THR A 41 8.03 -11.69 -9.12
N TYR A 42 7.79 -11.86 -7.82
CA TYR A 42 8.41 -12.91 -7.03
C TYR A 42 7.50 -14.13 -7.05
N GLU A 43 8.06 -15.30 -7.29
CA GLU A 43 7.36 -16.58 -7.32
C GLU A 43 8.10 -17.61 -6.48
N ASN A 44 7.36 -18.33 -5.63
CA ASN A 44 7.86 -19.49 -4.93
C ASN A 44 6.87 -20.65 -5.08
N PRO A 45 7.10 -21.55 -6.05
CA PRO A 45 6.18 -22.66 -6.32
C PRO A 45 6.05 -23.64 -5.17
N LEU A 46 7.08 -23.80 -4.32
CA LEU A 46 7.06 -24.71 -3.17
C LEU A 46 5.97 -24.29 -2.15
N TYR A 47 5.77 -22.99 -1.97
CA TYR A 47 4.78 -22.44 -1.06
C TYR A 47 3.57 -21.83 -1.78
N GLY A 48 3.51 -21.96 -3.10
CA GLY A 48 2.42 -21.45 -3.93
C GLY A 48 2.29 -19.92 -3.90
N ILE A 49 3.40 -19.21 -3.68
CA ILE A 49 3.41 -17.76 -3.48
C ILE A 49 3.72 -17.05 -4.80
N ASN A 50 2.95 -15.99 -5.06
CA ASN A 50 3.20 -15.05 -6.15
C ASN A 50 2.85 -13.64 -5.66
N ILE A 51 3.78 -12.68 -5.80
CA ILE A 51 3.58 -11.28 -5.39
C ILE A 51 4.37 -10.35 -6.31
N LYS A 52 3.74 -9.26 -6.75
CA LYS A 52 4.43 -8.20 -7.48
C LYS A 52 5.11 -7.27 -6.48
N TYR A 53 6.32 -6.82 -6.79
CA TYR A 53 7.09 -5.86 -6.00
C TYR A 53 7.81 -4.88 -6.93
N PRO A 54 8.13 -3.65 -6.49
CA PRO A 54 8.84 -2.66 -7.33
C PRO A 54 10.17 -3.20 -7.85
N SER A 55 10.49 -2.91 -9.10
CA SER A 55 11.63 -3.53 -9.80
C SER A 55 13.00 -3.15 -9.24
N ASP A 56 13.08 -2.03 -8.52
CA ASP A 56 14.27 -1.51 -7.84
C ASP A 56 14.42 -2.00 -6.39
N TRP A 57 13.40 -2.70 -5.84
CA TRP A 57 13.48 -3.32 -4.53
C TRP A 57 14.28 -4.61 -4.58
N ARG A 58 14.90 -4.99 -3.46
CA ARG A 58 15.62 -6.25 -3.28
C ARG A 58 14.77 -7.20 -2.45
N TYR A 59 14.93 -8.51 -2.66
CA TYR A 59 14.32 -9.50 -1.81
C TYR A 59 15.34 -10.52 -1.27
N TYR A 60 15.00 -11.13 -0.13
CA TYR A 60 15.78 -12.17 0.52
C TYR A 60 14.83 -13.24 1.05
N GLU A 61 15.17 -14.51 0.82
CA GLU A 61 14.42 -15.66 1.33
C GLU A 61 15.11 -16.29 2.52
N LYS A 62 14.29 -16.85 3.42
CA LYS A 62 14.75 -17.72 4.50
C LYS A 62 13.78 -18.89 4.61
N ASN A 63 14.32 -20.11 4.56
CA ASN A 63 13.61 -21.37 4.68
C ASN A 63 13.95 -22.01 6.03
N GLY A 64 12.90 -22.54 6.71
CA GLY A 64 13.04 -23.30 7.94
C GLY A 64 13.11 -22.47 9.22
N PRO A 65 13.13 -23.16 10.36
CA PRO A 65 13.04 -22.56 11.70
C PRO A 65 14.35 -21.90 12.18
N GLU A 66 15.41 -21.99 11.40
CA GLU A 66 16.73 -21.49 11.79
C GLU A 66 16.69 -19.97 11.92
N ASN A 67 16.78 -19.49 13.16
CA ASN A 67 17.06 -18.13 13.62
C ASN A 67 15.90 -17.21 14.07
N PHE A 68 14.60 -17.56 14.00
CA PHE A 68 13.57 -16.58 14.43
C PHE A 68 12.44 -17.16 15.31
N SER A 69 11.79 -18.22 14.90
CA SER A 69 10.70 -18.85 15.63
C SER A 69 10.64 -20.31 15.21
N PRO A 70 10.50 -21.26 16.15
CA PRO A 70 10.39 -22.68 15.82
C PRO A 70 9.16 -23.00 14.95
N ASP A 71 8.17 -22.13 14.93
CA ASP A 71 6.93 -22.30 14.20
C ASP A 71 6.99 -21.71 12.78
N ARG A 72 8.04 -20.92 12.45
CA ARG A 72 8.18 -20.30 11.13
C ARG A 72 8.69 -21.32 10.11
N ILE A 73 7.92 -21.48 9.03
CA ILE A 73 8.21 -22.40 7.93
C ILE A 73 8.97 -21.67 6.82
N PHE A 74 8.56 -20.43 6.53
CA PHE A 74 9.07 -19.66 5.41
C PHE A 74 9.00 -18.16 5.68
N GLN A 75 9.96 -17.43 5.16
CA GLN A 75 9.95 -15.96 5.11
C GLN A 75 10.58 -15.48 3.81
N VAL A 76 9.96 -14.50 3.18
CA VAL A 76 10.59 -13.63 2.19
C VAL A 76 10.48 -12.18 2.66
N SER A 77 11.58 -11.44 2.51
CA SER A 77 11.65 -10.03 2.88
C SER A 77 11.93 -9.21 1.63
N PHE A 78 11.22 -8.08 1.47
CA PHE A 78 11.50 -7.10 0.42
C PHE A 78 11.95 -5.80 1.07
N LEU A 79 12.91 -5.12 0.45
CA LEU A 79 13.50 -3.90 0.95
C LEU A 79 13.51 -2.85 -0.15
N SER A 80 12.93 -1.69 0.12
CA SER A 80 13.04 -0.56 -0.80
C SER A 80 14.49 -0.05 -0.89
N PRO A 81 14.88 0.61 -1.98
CA PRO A 81 16.17 1.28 -2.03
C PRO A 81 16.24 2.38 -0.97
N SER A 82 17.43 2.61 -0.45
CA SER A 82 17.73 3.75 0.42
C SER A 82 18.87 4.55 -0.17
N ASN A 83 18.72 5.85 -0.19
CA ASN A 83 19.76 6.73 -0.70
C ASN A 83 20.73 7.21 0.40
N LYS A 84 20.39 7.03 1.69
CA LYS A 84 21.17 7.64 2.79
C LYS A 84 21.28 6.78 4.04
N VAL A 85 20.16 6.35 4.63
CA VAL A 85 20.14 5.66 5.92
C VAL A 85 19.06 4.57 5.92
N LEU A 86 19.22 3.56 6.79
CA LEU A 86 18.26 2.45 6.88
C LEU A 86 16.84 2.89 7.27
N SER A 87 16.71 4.00 7.99
CA SER A 87 15.41 4.58 8.36
C SER A 87 14.56 5.06 7.17
N ASP A 88 15.21 5.32 6.01
CA ASP A 88 14.52 5.75 4.79
C ASP A 88 14.00 4.57 3.95
N MET A 89 14.04 3.36 4.49
CA MET A 89 13.63 2.14 3.78
C MET A 89 12.26 1.67 4.25
N VAL A 90 11.50 1.12 3.31
CA VAL A 90 10.37 0.25 3.62
C VAL A 90 10.87 -1.17 3.73
N PHE A 91 10.53 -1.81 4.84
CA PHE A 91 10.74 -3.23 5.06
C PHE A 91 9.41 -3.96 4.91
N VAL A 92 9.41 -5.02 4.13
CA VAL A 92 8.25 -5.89 3.94
C VAL A 92 8.64 -7.31 4.27
N TRP A 93 7.82 -7.99 5.06
CA TRP A 93 7.98 -9.41 5.37
C TRP A 93 6.70 -10.15 5.00
N PHE A 94 6.86 -11.22 4.25
CA PHE A 94 5.83 -12.23 4.12
C PHE A 94 6.30 -13.49 4.85
N ASN A 95 5.45 -14.00 5.75
CA ASN A 95 5.77 -15.16 6.58
C ASN A 95 4.69 -16.22 6.44
N ILE A 96 5.12 -17.50 6.55
CA ILE A 96 4.25 -18.64 6.78
C ILE A 96 4.69 -19.27 8.09
N GLU A 97 3.75 -19.40 9.03
CA GLU A 97 3.99 -19.98 10.36
C GLU A 97 2.98 -21.07 10.66
N LYS A 98 3.39 -22.12 11.39
CA LYS A 98 2.45 -23.08 11.97
C LYS A 98 1.68 -22.41 13.11
N ILE A 99 0.39 -22.67 13.16
CA ILE A 99 -0.43 -22.25 14.28
C ILE A 99 -0.61 -23.39 15.27
N LYS A 100 -0.63 -23.09 16.57
CA LYS A 100 -1.07 -24.07 17.56
C LYS A 100 -2.54 -24.36 17.36
N ASP A 101 -2.88 -25.64 17.37
CA ASP A 101 -4.10 -26.28 16.83
C ASP A 101 -5.48 -25.73 17.25
N SER A 102 -5.58 -24.65 17.99
CA SER A 102 -6.87 -24.10 18.44
C SER A 102 -7.04 -22.59 18.26
N LEU A 103 -6.03 -21.89 17.74
CA LEU A 103 -6.12 -20.44 17.60
C LEU A 103 -6.89 -20.05 16.33
N SER A 104 -7.99 -19.33 16.51
CA SER A 104 -8.72 -18.69 15.42
C SER A 104 -8.03 -17.38 14.96
N LEU A 105 -8.46 -16.85 13.83
CA LEU A 105 -8.03 -15.56 13.34
C LEU A 105 -8.39 -14.44 14.34
N ASP A 106 -9.53 -14.54 15.03
CA ASP A 106 -9.95 -13.59 16.05
C ASP A 106 -9.08 -13.68 17.30
N ASP A 107 -8.69 -14.89 17.72
CA ASP A 107 -7.77 -15.06 18.84
C ASP A 107 -6.41 -14.43 18.55
N ARG A 108 -5.87 -14.66 17.36
CA ARG A 108 -4.62 -14.04 16.90
C ARG A 108 -4.70 -12.52 16.92
N ARG A 109 -5.76 -11.96 16.34
CA ARG A 109 -6.01 -10.51 16.36
C ARG A 109 -6.03 -9.97 17.81
N ASN A 110 -6.76 -10.63 18.71
CA ASN A 110 -6.89 -10.19 20.09
C ASN A 110 -5.56 -10.26 20.86
N ILE A 111 -4.76 -11.30 20.64
CA ILE A 111 -3.41 -11.42 21.21
C ILE A 111 -2.53 -10.26 20.72
N LEU A 112 -2.55 -9.98 19.40
CA LEU A 112 -1.76 -8.89 18.83
C LEU A 112 -2.18 -7.54 19.41
N LEU A 113 -3.49 -7.24 19.45
CA LEU A 113 -4.01 -6.00 20.01
C LEU A 113 -3.63 -5.82 21.49
N LYS A 114 -3.67 -6.89 22.27
CA LYS A 114 -3.23 -6.86 23.68
C LYS A 114 -1.75 -6.50 23.81
N ASN A 115 -0.92 -6.99 22.90
CA ASN A 115 0.52 -6.68 22.90
C ASN A 115 0.81 -5.24 22.44
N LEU A 116 0.01 -4.71 21.50
CA LEU A 116 0.16 -3.34 20.99
C LEU A 116 -0.26 -2.27 22.01
N ASN A 117 -1.25 -2.53 22.85
CA ASN A 117 -1.81 -1.55 23.81
C ASN A 117 -0.78 -0.94 24.77
N ASN A 118 0.42 -1.50 24.89
CA ASN A 118 1.47 -1.02 25.79
C ASN A 118 2.53 -0.14 25.12
N SER A 119 2.61 -0.09 23.79
CA SER A 119 3.70 0.60 23.06
C SER A 119 3.29 1.27 21.76
N SER A 120 2.02 1.19 21.40
CA SER A 120 1.56 1.65 20.09
C SER A 120 0.44 2.68 20.21
N VAL A 121 0.42 3.63 19.26
CA VAL A 121 -0.60 4.66 19.11
C VAL A 121 -1.29 4.51 17.75
N ASP A 122 -2.47 5.12 17.60
CA ASP A 122 -3.25 5.16 16.35
C ASP A 122 -3.55 3.76 15.76
N VAL A 123 -3.87 2.79 16.65
CA VAL A 123 -4.18 1.42 16.21
C VAL A 123 -5.53 1.37 15.50
N LYS A 124 -5.52 0.99 14.23
CA LYS A 124 -6.69 0.77 13.39
C LYS A 124 -6.74 -0.70 12.97
N VAL A 125 -7.91 -1.31 13.09
CA VAL A 125 -8.14 -2.71 12.70
C VAL A 125 -9.33 -2.77 11.76
N GLN A 126 -9.16 -3.49 10.66
CA GLN A 126 -10.25 -3.71 9.71
C GLN A 126 -10.24 -5.13 9.16
N SER A 127 -11.42 -5.66 8.87
CA SER A 127 -11.57 -6.92 8.13
C SER A 127 -11.17 -6.69 6.67
N THR A 128 -10.41 -7.63 6.10
CA THR A 128 -9.95 -7.60 4.73
C THR A 128 -9.85 -9.01 4.15
N LYS A 129 -9.17 -9.13 3.01
CA LYS A 129 -8.79 -10.41 2.42
C LYS A 129 -7.32 -10.42 2.04
N LEU A 130 -6.66 -11.56 2.24
CA LEU A 130 -5.32 -11.84 1.72
C LEU A 130 -5.44 -13.04 0.78
N SER A 131 -5.18 -12.84 -0.52
CA SER A 131 -5.33 -13.90 -1.53
C SER A 131 -6.68 -14.65 -1.45
N GLY A 132 -7.78 -13.91 -1.28
CA GLY A 132 -9.15 -14.45 -1.15
C GLY A 132 -9.51 -15.04 0.22
N MET A 133 -8.55 -15.29 1.10
CA MET A 133 -8.78 -15.74 2.48
C MET A 133 -9.32 -14.58 3.33
N ASN A 134 -10.21 -14.88 4.29
CA ASN A 134 -10.59 -13.89 5.29
C ASN A 134 -9.36 -13.50 6.12
N ALA A 135 -9.16 -12.22 6.29
CA ALA A 135 -8.01 -11.65 6.96
C ALA A 135 -8.42 -10.44 7.82
N TYR A 136 -7.56 -10.01 8.70
CA TYR A 136 -7.60 -8.67 9.26
C TYR A 136 -6.37 -7.90 8.83
N MET A 137 -6.51 -6.57 8.74
CA MET A 137 -5.42 -5.63 8.59
C MET A 137 -5.33 -4.79 9.86
N ILE A 138 -4.12 -4.64 10.37
CA ILE A 138 -3.80 -3.74 11.48
C ILE A 138 -2.84 -2.68 10.96
N ASP A 139 -3.16 -1.40 11.21
CA ASP A 139 -2.33 -0.24 10.93
C ASP A 139 -2.08 0.48 12.25
N TYR A 140 -0.83 0.65 12.64
CA TYR A 140 -0.47 1.28 13.92
C TYR A 140 0.89 1.96 13.85
N THR A 141 1.09 2.94 14.73
CA THR A 141 2.38 3.61 14.90
C THR A 141 3.01 3.18 16.21
N ASN A 142 4.29 2.82 16.16
CA ASN A 142 5.11 2.48 17.33
C ASN A 142 6.18 3.56 17.52
N ASN A 143 6.39 3.99 18.75
CA ASN A 143 7.37 5.02 19.12
C ASN A 143 8.36 4.55 20.21
N ALA A 144 8.50 3.24 20.42
CA ALA A 144 9.33 2.70 21.49
C ALA A 144 10.84 3.03 21.35
N VAL A 145 11.36 3.09 20.12
CA VAL A 145 12.77 3.42 19.83
C VAL A 145 12.83 4.56 18.81
N GLU A 146 12.22 4.35 17.63
CA GLU A 146 12.03 5.33 16.58
C GLU A 146 10.58 5.28 16.13
N LEU A 147 10.07 6.41 15.60
CA LEU A 147 8.70 6.45 15.11
C LEU A 147 8.57 5.59 13.86
N GLN A 148 7.83 4.49 13.95
CA GLN A 148 7.56 3.58 12.85
C GLN A 148 6.07 3.35 12.69
N ARG A 149 5.58 3.41 11.47
CA ARG A 149 4.23 2.96 11.10
C ARG A 149 4.33 1.54 10.56
N ASN A 150 3.40 0.70 10.99
CA ASN A 150 3.33 -0.70 10.65
C ASN A 150 1.95 -1.01 10.07
N ILE A 151 1.92 -1.72 8.95
CA ILE A 151 0.70 -2.27 8.36
C ILE A 151 0.90 -3.78 8.28
N GLY A 152 0.12 -4.54 9.05
CA GLY A 152 0.16 -6.00 9.06
C GLY A 152 -1.15 -6.59 8.56
N ILE A 153 -1.09 -7.61 7.71
CA ILE A 153 -2.25 -8.36 7.24
C ILE A 153 -2.04 -9.82 7.59
N GLU A 154 -2.97 -10.41 8.32
CA GLU A 154 -2.92 -11.84 8.67
C GLU A 154 -4.16 -12.60 8.21
N ALA A 155 -3.93 -13.81 7.70
CA ALA A 155 -4.95 -14.79 7.36
C ALA A 155 -4.56 -16.17 7.88
N ILE A 156 -5.56 -17.02 8.11
CA ILE A 156 -5.34 -18.41 8.53
C ILE A 156 -6.00 -19.36 7.52
N ARG A 157 -5.25 -20.39 7.12
CA ARG A 157 -5.75 -21.50 6.30
C ARG A 157 -4.99 -22.77 6.60
N ASN A 158 -5.71 -23.88 6.84
CA ASN A 158 -5.15 -25.22 7.04
C ASN A 158 -4.07 -25.30 8.14
N GLY A 159 -4.30 -24.64 9.29
CA GLY A 159 -3.33 -24.63 10.40
C GLY A 159 -2.07 -23.79 10.16
N LEU A 160 -2.08 -22.95 9.12
CA LEU A 160 -1.02 -22.02 8.81
C LEU A 160 -1.50 -20.58 8.92
N VAL A 161 -0.64 -19.73 9.49
CA VAL A 161 -0.77 -18.28 9.45
C VAL A 161 0.04 -17.76 8.27
N TYR A 162 -0.57 -16.92 7.49
CA TYR A 162 0.05 -16.14 6.42
C TYR A 162 0.04 -14.69 6.84
N SER A 163 1.20 -14.08 7.02
CA SER A 163 1.30 -12.65 7.34
C SER A 163 2.07 -11.89 6.28
N LEU A 164 1.60 -10.69 5.99
CA LEU A 164 2.26 -9.71 5.12
C LEU A 164 2.36 -8.40 5.89
N ASP A 165 3.58 -8.02 6.25
CA ASP A 165 3.87 -6.92 7.15
C ASP A 165 4.73 -5.87 6.45
N PHE A 166 4.38 -4.59 6.61
CA PHE A 166 5.08 -3.42 6.09
C PHE A 166 5.49 -2.53 7.25
N THR A 167 6.74 -2.10 7.27
CA THR A 167 7.27 -1.21 8.33
C THR A 167 8.19 -0.16 7.72
N ALA A 168 7.97 1.09 8.08
CA ALA A 168 8.86 2.21 7.76
C ALA A 168 8.57 3.41 8.70
N GLN A 169 9.36 4.47 8.58
CA GLN A 169 8.94 5.76 9.11
C GLN A 169 7.63 6.21 8.44
N PRO A 170 6.74 6.95 9.14
CA PRO A 170 5.40 7.28 8.61
C PRO A 170 5.42 7.94 7.23
N ASP A 171 6.28 8.93 7.02
CA ASP A 171 6.38 9.64 5.75
C ASP A 171 6.93 8.74 4.62
N THR A 172 7.90 7.88 4.94
CA THR A 172 8.45 6.90 3.99
C THR A 172 7.39 5.88 3.60
N LEU A 173 6.59 5.39 4.56
CA LEU A 173 5.50 4.47 4.27
C LEU A 173 4.45 5.12 3.38
N GLU A 174 4.06 6.35 3.67
CA GLU A 174 3.08 7.12 2.89
C GLU A 174 3.53 7.33 1.44
N GLN A 175 4.80 7.68 1.23
CA GLN A 175 5.37 7.84 -0.12
C GLN A 175 5.37 6.54 -0.93
N ASN A 176 5.36 5.39 -0.28
CA ASN A 176 5.37 4.06 -0.91
C ASN A 176 4.00 3.37 -0.93
N MET A 177 2.91 4.06 -0.56
CA MET A 177 1.58 3.43 -0.44
C MET A 177 1.11 2.79 -1.74
N ASN A 178 1.38 3.36 -2.91
CA ASN A 178 1.02 2.76 -4.20
C ASN A 178 1.71 1.41 -4.42
N SER A 179 3.00 1.31 -4.07
CA SER A 179 3.76 0.06 -4.12
C SER A 179 3.20 -0.97 -3.14
N ILE A 180 2.93 -0.55 -1.91
CA ILE A 180 2.35 -1.38 -0.84
C ILE A 180 0.99 -1.94 -1.27
N GLU A 181 0.10 -1.09 -1.78
CA GLU A 181 -1.21 -1.51 -2.27
C GLU A 181 -1.10 -2.50 -3.45
N THR A 182 -0.15 -2.27 -4.35
CA THR A 182 0.10 -3.18 -5.48
C THR A 182 0.59 -4.53 -4.99
N MET A 183 1.50 -4.56 -4.01
CA MET A 183 1.97 -5.79 -3.37
C MET A 183 0.79 -6.55 -2.73
N ILE A 184 -0.04 -5.87 -1.94
CA ILE A 184 -1.22 -6.47 -1.28
C ILE A 184 -2.21 -7.03 -2.32
N LYS A 185 -2.57 -6.25 -3.32
CA LYS A 185 -3.54 -6.62 -4.36
C LYS A 185 -3.06 -7.77 -5.26
N SER A 186 -1.75 -7.82 -5.50
CA SER A 186 -1.15 -8.86 -6.35
C SER A 186 -0.84 -10.15 -5.61
N MET A 187 -0.89 -10.15 -4.27
CA MET A 187 -0.56 -11.33 -3.47
C MET A 187 -1.50 -12.48 -3.80
N ASN A 188 -0.92 -13.57 -4.28
CA ASN A 188 -1.61 -14.81 -4.56
C ASN A 188 -0.93 -15.96 -3.82
N ILE A 189 -1.73 -16.73 -3.08
CA ILE A 189 -1.32 -17.91 -2.33
C ILE A 189 -2.17 -19.06 -2.80
N SER A 190 -1.65 -19.86 -3.73
CA SER A 190 -2.31 -21.07 -4.20
C SER A 190 -2.28 -22.15 -3.11
N SER A 191 -3.24 -23.06 -3.16
CA SER A 191 -3.23 -24.22 -2.28
C SER A 191 -1.97 -25.05 -2.56
N ILE A 192 -1.16 -25.30 -1.54
CA ILE A 192 -0.15 -26.34 -1.59
C ILE A 192 -0.93 -27.67 -1.66
N ALA A 193 -0.76 -28.43 -2.74
CA ALA A 193 -1.44 -29.70 -2.95
C ALA A 193 -0.95 -30.74 -1.93
#